data_02206b4a1094fca8649ec7913a310d29
#
_entry.id   02206b4a1094fca8649ec7913a310d29
#
_cell.length_a   1.000
_cell.length_b   1.000
_cell.length_c   1.000
_cell.angle_alpha   90.00
_cell.angle_beta   90.00
_cell.angle_gamma   90.00
#
_symmetry.space_group_name_H-M   'P 1'
#
loop_
_entity.id
_entity.type
_entity.pdbx_description
1 polymer ?
#
loop_
_entity_poly.entity_id
_entity_poly.type
_entity_poly.pdbx_seq_one_letter_code
_entity_poly.pdbx_strand_id
1 'polypeptide(L)'
;MREFKKSSKLDNVLYDVRGPVVEEASRMEEAGMQILKLNIGNPAPFGFRTPDEVIQDMSRQLTDCEGYSQANGLFSARKAIMQYAQIKKIPNVSMDDIYTGNGVSELINLCMSALLDSNDEILIPSPDYPLWTASATLAGGTPVHYICDEQAEWYPDMEDIKKKITDRTKAIVIINPNNPTGALYPREVLQQIVDIAREHQLMIFSDEIYDRLVMDGEEHVSIASLAPDLFCTTFSGLSKSHMIAGFRIGWMILSGNKAIAKDYIEGIKMLSNMRLCSNVPAQSIVQTALGGHQSVEGYVVPGGRIYEQRECVYNALVDIPGISVVKPKGAFYMFPKIDAKKFNITDDEKFVLDLLRDKKVLLIHGGGFNWKEPDHFRVVYLPRVGVLKEFTEKLADFLSYYHQ
;
A
#
# COMPACT_ATOMS: atom_id res chain seq x y z
N MET A 1 30.26 -6.95 -30.18
CA MET A 1 29.62 -7.80 -29.14
C MET A 1 28.12 -7.61 -29.22
N ARG A 2 27.34 -8.67 -29.00
CA ARG A 2 25.87 -8.56 -28.93
C ARG A 2 25.46 -7.79 -27.68
N GLU A 3 24.63 -6.77 -27.82
CA GLU A 3 24.08 -6.02 -26.70
C GLU A 3 22.86 -6.78 -26.12
N PHE A 4 22.81 -6.93 -24.78
CA PHE A 4 21.67 -7.52 -24.09
C PHE A 4 20.81 -6.43 -23.46
N LYS A 5 19.59 -6.27 -23.97
CA LYS A 5 18.62 -5.30 -23.46
C LYS A 5 17.63 -5.94 -22.50
N LYS A 6 17.05 -5.13 -21.60
CA LYS A 6 15.91 -5.57 -20.79
C LYS A 6 14.74 -5.98 -21.67
N SER A 7 13.83 -6.81 -21.17
CA SER A 7 12.59 -7.15 -21.87
C SER A 7 11.76 -5.89 -22.16
N SER A 8 11.18 -5.81 -23.34
CA SER A 8 10.28 -4.71 -23.73
C SER A 8 9.03 -4.61 -22.83
N LYS A 9 8.64 -5.69 -22.15
CA LYS A 9 7.58 -5.64 -21.12
C LYS A 9 7.86 -4.66 -19.98
N LEU A 10 9.14 -4.34 -19.75
CA LEU A 10 9.57 -3.43 -18.69
C LEU A 10 9.66 -1.97 -19.15
N ASP A 11 9.44 -1.67 -20.42
CA ASP A 11 9.60 -0.30 -20.93
C ASP A 11 8.54 0.66 -20.38
N ASN A 12 7.35 0.14 -20.07
CA ASN A 12 6.23 0.91 -19.53
C ASN A 12 5.96 0.62 -18.05
N VAL A 13 6.87 -0.09 -17.37
CA VAL A 13 6.76 -0.34 -15.94
C VAL A 13 7.43 0.80 -15.19
N LEU A 14 6.62 1.73 -14.69
CA LEU A 14 7.06 2.84 -13.85
C LEU A 14 6.95 2.42 -12.38
N TYR A 15 8.08 2.43 -11.69
CA TYR A 15 8.16 2.15 -10.26
C TYR A 15 9.21 3.05 -9.62
N ASP A 16 8.85 4.33 -9.45
CA ASP A 16 9.77 5.42 -9.09
C ASP A 16 10.14 5.49 -7.60
N VAL A 17 9.74 4.50 -6.80
CA VAL A 17 10.19 4.39 -5.40
C VAL A 17 11.73 4.33 -5.30
N ARG A 18 12.42 4.10 -6.44
CA ARG A 18 13.88 4.06 -6.60
C ARG A 18 14.34 4.87 -7.81
N GLY A 19 13.65 5.96 -8.15
CA GLY A 19 13.97 6.81 -9.29
C GLY A 19 15.14 7.78 -9.06
N PRO A 20 15.32 8.75 -9.97
CA PRO A 20 16.45 9.68 -9.98
C PRO A 20 16.65 10.44 -8.66
N VAL A 21 15.56 10.73 -7.95
CA VAL A 21 15.60 11.44 -6.65
C VAL A 21 16.30 10.60 -5.58
N VAL A 22 16.00 9.29 -5.54
CA VAL A 22 16.63 8.36 -4.57
C VAL A 22 18.10 8.12 -4.94
N GLU A 23 18.43 8.05 -6.22
CA GLU A 23 19.81 7.93 -6.69
C GLU A 23 20.64 9.15 -6.29
N GLU A 24 20.08 10.35 -6.45
CA GLU A 24 20.73 11.58 -6.00
C GLU A 24 20.91 11.63 -4.48
N ALA A 25 19.91 11.17 -3.71
CA ALA A 25 20.03 11.06 -2.26
C ALA A 25 21.18 10.11 -1.86
N SER A 26 21.29 8.96 -2.52
CA SER A 26 22.36 8.00 -2.27
C SER A 26 23.74 8.61 -2.57
N ARG A 27 23.87 9.31 -3.70
CA ARG A 27 25.10 10.02 -4.07
C ARG A 27 25.50 11.07 -3.04
N MET A 28 24.51 11.81 -2.52
CA MET A 28 24.75 12.83 -1.47
C MET A 28 25.19 12.19 -0.15
N GLU A 29 24.61 11.04 0.22
CA GLU A 29 25.00 10.28 1.42
C GLU A 29 26.43 9.72 1.29
N GLU A 30 26.80 9.19 0.12
CA GLU A 30 28.17 8.74 -0.17
C GLU A 30 29.18 9.90 -0.04
N ALA A 31 28.75 11.13 -0.34
CA ALA A 31 29.54 12.35 -0.13
C ALA A 31 29.53 12.84 1.35
N GLY A 32 28.95 12.08 2.27
CA GLY A 32 28.93 12.38 3.70
C GLY A 32 27.80 13.33 4.17
N MET A 33 26.80 13.59 3.32
CA MET A 33 25.66 14.41 3.69
C MET A 33 24.62 13.61 4.47
N GLN A 34 24.00 14.21 5.48
CA GLN A 34 22.87 13.62 6.18
C GLN A 34 21.56 14.00 5.48
N ILE A 35 20.79 13.00 5.11
CA ILE A 35 19.49 13.16 4.42
C ILE A 35 18.36 12.82 5.38
N LEU A 36 17.39 13.71 5.48
CA LEU A 36 16.15 13.50 6.22
C LEU A 36 15.18 12.73 5.33
N LYS A 37 14.98 11.43 5.64
CA LYS A 37 14.25 10.49 4.80
C LYS A 37 12.79 10.38 5.22
N LEU A 38 11.88 10.83 4.35
CA LEU A 38 10.43 10.78 4.52
C LEU A 38 9.75 10.07 3.34
N ASN A 39 10.51 9.23 2.62
CA ASN A 39 10.11 8.65 1.36
C ASN A 39 9.57 7.21 1.46
N ILE A 40 10.01 6.41 2.45
CA ILE A 40 9.65 5.00 2.56
C ILE A 40 8.90 4.71 3.85
N GLY A 41 7.74 4.06 3.73
CA GLY A 41 6.95 3.57 4.86
C GLY A 41 7.54 2.31 5.49
N ASN A 42 8.73 2.43 6.07
CA ASN A 42 9.43 1.37 6.78
C ASN A 42 9.58 1.74 8.27
N PRO A 43 8.76 1.18 9.18
CA PRO A 43 8.74 1.62 10.58
C PRO A 43 10.02 1.30 11.38
N ALA A 44 10.70 0.20 11.07
CA ALA A 44 11.82 -0.29 11.87
C ALA A 44 12.99 0.72 12.02
N PRO A 45 13.45 1.43 10.98
CA PRO A 45 14.52 2.43 11.10
C PRO A 45 14.16 3.61 12.03
N PHE A 46 12.87 3.84 12.25
CA PHE A 46 12.38 4.90 13.14
C PHE A 46 12.14 4.44 14.57
N GLY A 47 12.60 3.22 14.92
CA GLY A 47 12.53 2.68 16.26
C GLY A 47 11.16 2.08 16.64
N PHE A 48 10.32 1.77 15.66
CA PHE A 48 9.15 0.92 15.88
C PHE A 48 9.58 -0.55 15.94
N ARG A 49 9.01 -1.30 16.85
CA ARG A 49 9.35 -2.70 17.08
C ARG A 49 8.10 -3.57 17.06
N THR A 50 8.27 -4.79 16.58
CA THR A 50 7.26 -5.83 16.78
C THR A 50 7.26 -6.26 18.24
N PRO A 51 6.14 -6.82 18.79
CA PRO A 51 6.13 -7.42 20.11
C PRO A 51 7.21 -8.49 20.27
N ASP A 52 7.91 -8.47 21.42
CA ASP A 52 9.03 -9.39 21.69
C ASP A 52 8.62 -10.86 21.60
N GLU A 53 7.37 -11.19 21.96
CA GLU A 53 6.81 -12.55 21.86
C GLU A 53 6.87 -13.12 20.43
N VAL A 54 6.71 -12.26 19.41
CA VAL A 54 6.81 -12.67 18.00
C VAL A 54 8.23 -13.09 17.64
N ILE A 55 9.21 -12.31 18.10
CA ILE A 55 10.65 -12.61 17.88
C ILE A 55 11.06 -13.88 18.61
N GLN A 56 10.63 -14.03 19.88
CA GLN A 56 10.93 -15.20 20.69
C GLN A 56 10.31 -16.46 20.07
N ASP A 57 9.08 -16.37 19.59
CA ASP A 57 8.38 -17.47 18.96
C ASP A 57 9.11 -17.92 17.69
N MET A 58 9.48 -16.99 16.82
CA MET A 58 10.29 -17.31 15.63
C MET A 58 11.58 -18.03 16.00
N SER A 59 12.31 -17.51 16.99
CA SER A 59 13.56 -18.11 17.45
C SER A 59 13.38 -19.56 17.91
N ARG A 60 12.28 -19.86 18.60
CA ARG A 60 11.96 -21.21 19.07
C ARG A 60 11.59 -22.17 17.94
N GLN A 61 10.95 -21.66 16.88
CA GLN A 61 10.43 -22.48 15.78
C GLN A 61 11.41 -22.66 14.63
N LEU A 62 12.58 -21.99 14.62
CA LEU A 62 13.50 -22.01 13.47
C LEU A 62 13.92 -23.42 13.05
N THR A 63 14.13 -24.34 13.99
CA THR A 63 14.50 -25.73 13.69
C THR A 63 13.40 -26.52 13.00
N ASP A 64 12.13 -26.09 13.15
CA ASP A 64 10.98 -26.70 12.51
C ASP A 64 10.64 -26.07 11.14
N CYS A 65 11.42 -25.06 10.76
CA CYS A 65 11.20 -24.28 9.53
C CYS A 65 12.18 -24.59 8.40
N GLU A 66 12.97 -25.64 8.52
CA GLU A 66 14.02 -26.00 7.53
C GLU A 66 13.44 -26.57 6.23
N GLY A 67 12.26 -27.18 6.27
CA GLY A 67 11.61 -27.78 5.12
C GLY A 67 10.59 -26.85 4.42
N TYR A 68 10.21 -27.21 3.22
CA TYR A 68 9.10 -26.53 2.52
C TYR A 68 7.78 -26.72 3.26
N SER A 69 6.93 -25.71 3.24
CA SER A 69 5.52 -25.84 3.61
C SER A 69 4.66 -26.22 2.39
N GLN A 70 3.36 -26.41 2.62
CA GLN A 70 2.39 -26.42 1.54
C GLN A 70 2.43 -25.09 0.77
N ALA A 71 2.10 -25.14 -0.52
CA ALA A 71 2.19 -23.96 -1.39
C ALA A 71 1.28 -22.81 -0.95
N ASN A 72 0.12 -23.10 -0.39
CA ASN A 72 -0.80 -22.10 0.16
C ASN A 72 -0.45 -21.66 1.59
N GLY A 73 0.47 -22.35 2.27
CA GLY A 73 1.01 -21.93 3.57
C GLY A 73 0.84 -22.96 4.68
N LEU A 74 1.55 -22.74 5.78
CA LEU A 74 1.45 -23.54 6.99
C LEU A 74 0.03 -23.57 7.54
N PHE A 75 -0.38 -24.72 8.08
CA PHE A 75 -1.69 -24.89 8.72
C PHE A 75 -1.93 -23.83 9.82
N SER A 76 -0.97 -23.63 10.72
CA SER A 76 -1.08 -22.66 11.82
C SER A 76 -1.31 -21.24 11.31
N ALA A 77 -0.57 -20.82 10.29
CA ALA A 77 -0.72 -19.51 9.67
C ALA A 77 -2.10 -19.35 9.02
N ARG A 78 -2.51 -20.30 8.17
CA ARG A 78 -3.83 -20.26 7.52
C ARG A 78 -4.99 -20.31 8.51
N LYS A 79 -4.85 -21.08 9.58
CA LYS A 79 -5.87 -21.14 10.65
C LYS A 79 -6.03 -19.78 11.34
N ALA A 80 -4.93 -19.14 11.70
CA ALA A 80 -4.96 -17.81 12.31
C ALA A 80 -5.54 -16.75 11.35
N ILE A 81 -5.18 -16.80 10.05
CA ILE A 81 -5.72 -15.90 9.04
C ILE A 81 -7.22 -16.14 8.82
N MET A 82 -7.67 -17.40 8.85
CA MET A 82 -9.11 -17.71 8.77
C MET A 82 -9.89 -17.11 9.93
N GLN A 83 -9.36 -17.18 11.15
CA GLN A 83 -9.96 -16.53 12.34
C GLN A 83 -9.98 -15.00 12.18
N TYR A 84 -8.90 -14.43 11.65
CA TYR A 84 -8.84 -13.00 11.30
C TYR A 84 -9.94 -12.63 10.29
N ALA A 85 -10.12 -13.45 9.23
CA ALA A 85 -11.19 -13.23 8.26
C ALA A 85 -12.58 -13.25 8.90
N GLN A 86 -12.82 -14.13 9.87
CA GLN A 86 -14.07 -14.16 10.62
C GLN A 86 -14.31 -12.89 11.43
N ILE A 87 -13.28 -12.37 12.12
CA ILE A 87 -13.36 -11.08 12.84
C ILE A 87 -13.70 -9.94 11.89
N LYS A 88 -13.11 -9.93 10.70
CA LYS A 88 -13.39 -8.95 9.63
C LYS A 88 -14.73 -9.21 8.92
N LYS A 89 -15.48 -10.24 9.29
CA LYS A 89 -16.76 -10.62 8.67
C LYS A 89 -16.66 -10.92 7.17
N ILE A 90 -15.49 -11.37 6.72
CA ILE A 90 -15.27 -11.79 5.32
C ILE A 90 -16.02 -13.10 5.10
N PRO A 91 -16.94 -13.17 4.14
CA PRO A 91 -17.84 -14.32 3.99
C PRO A 91 -17.22 -15.49 3.23
N ASN A 92 -17.72 -16.69 3.52
CA ASN A 92 -17.44 -17.91 2.75
C ASN A 92 -15.93 -18.25 2.64
N VAL A 93 -15.18 -18.10 3.74
CA VAL A 93 -13.75 -18.39 3.80
C VAL A 93 -13.49 -19.74 4.47
N SER A 94 -12.76 -20.60 3.80
CA SER A 94 -12.21 -21.85 4.33
C SER A 94 -10.69 -21.79 4.38
N MET A 95 -10.07 -22.82 4.96
CA MET A 95 -8.60 -22.93 5.01
C MET A 95 -7.95 -22.97 3.62
N ASP A 96 -8.66 -23.51 2.63
CA ASP A 96 -8.16 -23.66 1.26
C ASP A 96 -8.25 -22.36 0.44
N ASP A 97 -8.94 -21.36 0.97
CA ASP A 97 -9.08 -20.04 0.35
C ASP A 97 -7.98 -19.04 0.77
N ILE A 98 -7.02 -19.51 1.55
CA ILE A 98 -5.98 -18.66 2.15
C ILE A 98 -4.61 -19.05 1.59
N TYR A 99 -3.87 -18.04 1.14
CA TYR A 99 -2.52 -18.16 0.59
C TYR A 99 -1.59 -17.19 1.30
N THR A 100 -0.49 -17.71 1.84
CA THR A 100 0.61 -16.88 2.36
C THR A 100 1.55 -16.48 1.22
N GLY A 101 2.21 -15.34 1.37
CA GLY A 101 3.17 -14.83 0.40
C GLY A 101 4.36 -14.14 1.05
N ASN A 102 5.43 -13.97 0.30
CA ASN A 102 6.62 -13.19 0.70
C ASN A 102 6.30 -11.68 0.68
N GLY A 103 5.38 -11.29 1.55
CA GLY A 103 4.70 -10.01 1.55
C GLY A 103 3.55 -9.96 0.53
N VAL A 104 2.69 -8.96 0.67
CA VAL A 104 1.55 -8.72 -0.25
C VAL A 104 2.05 -8.50 -1.69
N SER A 105 3.24 -7.96 -1.86
CA SER A 105 3.82 -7.68 -3.19
C SER A 105 3.94 -8.92 -4.07
N GLU A 106 4.34 -10.07 -3.51
CA GLU A 106 4.38 -11.34 -4.25
C GLU A 106 2.96 -11.75 -4.69
N LEU A 107 2.00 -11.65 -3.79
CA LEU A 107 0.62 -12.06 -4.05
C LEU A 107 -0.07 -11.18 -5.09
N ILE A 108 0.20 -9.88 -5.11
CA ILE A 108 -0.28 -8.97 -6.16
C ILE A 108 0.25 -9.43 -7.53
N ASN A 109 1.56 -9.68 -7.65
CA ASN A 109 2.15 -10.16 -8.90
C ASN A 109 1.54 -11.49 -9.35
N LEU A 110 1.33 -12.40 -8.41
CA LEU A 110 0.72 -13.70 -8.67
C LEU A 110 -0.72 -13.55 -9.18
N CYS A 111 -1.53 -12.71 -8.52
CA CYS A 111 -2.90 -12.45 -8.91
C CYS A 111 -3.01 -11.81 -10.30
N MET A 112 -2.18 -10.81 -10.59
CA MET A 112 -2.17 -10.15 -11.91
C MET A 112 -1.75 -11.12 -13.00
N SER A 113 -0.71 -11.93 -12.75
CA SER A 113 -0.23 -12.94 -13.70
C SER A 113 -1.24 -14.03 -13.97
N ALA A 114 -2.08 -14.39 -12.99
CA ALA A 114 -3.12 -15.39 -13.16
C ALA A 114 -4.38 -14.87 -13.86
N LEU A 115 -4.63 -13.56 -13.83
CA LEU A 115 -5.88 -12.96 -14.31
C LEU A 115 -5.77 -12.34 -15.71
N LEU A 116 -4.67 -11.61 -15.97
CA LEU A 116 -4.63 -10.66 -17.08
C LEU A 116 -3.95 -11.25 -18.32
N ASP A 117 -4.67 -11.18 -19.41
CA ASP A 117 -4.17 -11.35 -20.77
C ASP A 117 -3.98 -10.00 -21.46
N SER A 118 -3.40 -10.02 -22.66
CA SER A 118 -3.27 -8.82 -23.49
C SER A 118 -4.65 -8.21 -23.77
N ASN A 119 -4.78 -6.92 -23.60
CA ASN A 119 -6.00 -6.12 -23.72
C ASN A 119 -7.02 -6.21 -22.60
N ASP A 120 -6.81 -7.06 -21.60
CA ASP A 120 -7.63 -7.00 -20.38
C ASP A 120 -7.35 -5.70 -19.62
N GLU A 121 -8.38 -5.14 -19.04
CA GLU A 121 -8.31 -3.90 -18.27
C GLU A 121 -8.59 -4.17 -16.79
N ILE A 122 -7.89 -3.43 -15.95
CA ILE A 122 -8.13 -3.42 -14.50
C ILE A 122 -8.17 -1.98 -13.99
N LEU A 123 -9.20 -1.67 -13.21
CA LEU A 123 -9.35 -0.35 -12.60
C LEU A 123 -8.48 -0.26 -11.35
N ILE A 124 -7.63 0.78 -11.30
CA ILE A 124 -6.70 1.03 -10.20
C ILE A 124 -6.88 2.48 -9.75
N PRO A 125 -6.85 2.80 -8.43
CA PRO A 125 -7.01 4.17 -7.99
C PRO A 125 -5.87 5.09 -8.47
N SER A 126 -6.16 6.37 -8.62
CA SER A 126 -5.16 7.42 -8.76
C SER A 126 -5.44 8.52 -7.73
N PRO A 127 -4.50 8.77 -6.80
CA PRO A 127 -3.17 8.14 -6.66
C PRO A 127 -3.25 6.71 -6.12
N ASP A 128 -2.22 5.89 -6.45
CA ASP A 128 -2.14 4.49 -6.03
C ASP A 128 -0.78 4.13 -5.38
N TYR A 129 -0.73 2.92 -4.82
CA TYR A 129 0.54 2.25 -4.58
C TYR A 129 1.03 1.66 -5.92
N PRO A 130 2.15 2.14 -6.48
CA PRO A 130 2.49 1.93 -7.89
C PRO A 130 2.76 0.47 -8.28
N LEU A 131 2.94 -0.43 -7.30
CA LEU A 131 3.09 -1.86 -7.56
C LEU A 131 1.88 -2.45 -8.29
N TRP A 132 0.66 -1.99 -8.00
CA TRP A 132 -0.54 -2.48 -8.68
C TRP A 132 -0.50 -2.20 -10.18
N THR A 133 -0.17 -0.96 -10.55
CA THR A 133 0.00 -0.54 -11.94
C THR A 133 1.14 -1.30 -12.64
N ALA A 134 2.29 -1.39 -11.96
CA ALA A 134 3.45 -2.11 -12.50
C ALA A 134 3.17 -3.60 -12.71
N SER A 135 2.52 -4.26 -11.74
CA SER A 135 2.20 -5.69 -11.83
C SER A 135 1.17 -5.98 -12.90
N ALA A 136 0.14 -5.14 -13.06
CA ALA A 136 -0.85 -5.27 -14.13
C ALA A 136 -0.20 -5.12 -15.52
N THR A 137 0.66 -4.12 -15.69
CA THR A 137 1.42 -3.89 -16.93
C THR A 137 2.34 -5.05 -17.25
N LEU A 138 3.09 -5.54 -16.26
CA LEU A 138 4.02 -6.66 -16.45
C LEU A 138 3.29 -7.96 -16.81
N ALA A 139 2.09 -8.16 -16.28
CA ALA A 139 1.24 -9.30 -16.62
C ALA A 139 0.63 -9.22 -18.04
N GLY A 140 0.76 -8.07 -18.71
CA GLY A 140 0.24 -7.85 -20.07
C GLY A 140 -1.11 -7.15 -20.12
N GLY A 141 -1.71 -6.85 -18.96
CA GLY A 141 -2.95 -6.10 -18.86
C GLY A 141 -2.75 -4.58 -18.99
N THR A 142 -3.85 -3.87 -19.07
CA THR A 142 -3.89 -2.41 -19.14
C THR A 142 -4.44 -1.84 -17.83
N PRO A 143 -3.62 -1.16 -17.02
CA PRO A 143 -4.13 -0.42 -15.87
C PRO A 143 -4.93 0.80 -16.33
N VAL A 144 -6.12 0.96 -15.81
CA VAL A 144 -7.01 2.11 -16.06
C VAL A 144 -7.26 2.80 -14.74
N HIS A 145 -6.71 4.01 -14.56
CA HIS A 145 -6.79 4.73 -13.30
C HIS A 145 -8.11 5.49 -13.16
N TYR A 146 -8.85 5.20 -12.10
CA TYR A 146 -9.97 6.03 -11.66
C TYR A 146 -9.50 7.06 -10.64
N ILE A 147 -10.15 8.21 -10.61
CA ILE A 147 -9.74 9.33 -9.75
C ILE A 147 -10.27 9.13 -8.33
N CYS A 148 -9.39 9.34 -7.34
CA CYS A 148 -9.78 9.63 -5.97
C CYS A 148 -9.83 11.15 -5.80
N ASP A 149 -10.96 11.68 -5.33
CA ASP A 149 -11.22 13.12 -5.28
C ASP A 149 -10.69 13.73 -3.98
N GLU A 150 -9.68 14.59 -4.08
CA GLU A 150 -9.12 15.31 -2.93
C GLU A 150 -10.17 16.14 -2.19
N GLN A 151 -11.11 16.75 -2.92
CA GLN A 151 -12.17 17.59 -2.34
C GLN A 151 -13.22 16.76 -1.59
N ALA A 152 -13.27 15.45 -1.86
CA ALA A 152 -14.12 14.47 -1.19
C ALA A 152 -13.27 13.53 -0.30
N GLU A 153 -12.32 14.07 0.46
CA GLU A 153 -11.46 13.30 1.39
C GLU A 153 -10.69 12.15 0.71
N TRP A 154 -10.34 12.29 -0.54
CA TRP A 154 -9.70 11.26 -1.37
C TRP A 154 -10.54 10.02 -1.63
N TYR A 155 -11.86 10.11 -1.49
CA TYR A 155 -12.74 8.98 -1.85
C TYR A 155 -12.78 8.77 -3.36
N PRO A 156 -12.92 7.51 -3.82
CA PRO A 156 -13.10 7.21 -5.23
C PRO A 156 -14.28 7.95 -5.85
N ASP A 157 -14.07 8.56 -7.01
CA ASP A 157 -15.11 9.18 -7.80
C ASP A 157 -15.91 8.09 -8.55
N MET A 158 -17.16 7.85 -8.12
CA MET A 158 -18.01 6.80 -8.65
C MET A 158 -18.41 7.04 -10.11
N GLU A 159 -18.57 8.29 -10.52
CA GLU A 159 -18.90 8.62 -11.92
C GLU A 159 -17.67 8.40 -12.83
N ASP A 160 -16.47 8.71 -12.34
CA ASP A 160 -15.25 8.45 -13.08
C ASP A 160 -15.00 6.94 -13.22
N ILE A 161 -15.26 6.14 -12.15
CA ILE A 161 -15.21 4.68 -12.22
C ILE A 161 -16.12 4.16 -13.32
N LYS A 162 -17.41 4.53 -13.31
CA LYS A 162 -18.40 4.08 -14.28
C LYS A 162 -18.00 4.42 -15.72
N LYS A 163 -17.48 5.63 -15.94
CA LYS A 163 -17.03 6.09 -17.28
C LYS A 163 -15.86 5.26 -17.83
N LYS A 164 -15.06 4.68 -16.98
CA LYS A 164 -13.83 3.96 -17.33
C LYS A 164 -14.02 2.46 -17.48
N ILE A 165 -15.18 1.92 -17.11
CA ILE A 165 -15.52 0.52 -17.31
C ILE A 165 -15.81 0.27 -18.79
N THR A 166 -15.20 -0.79 -19.32
CA THR A 166 -15.43 -1.31 -20.68
C THR A 166 -15.70 -2.81 -20.64
N ASP A 167 -16.02 -3.40 -21.78
CA ASP A 167 -16.21 -4.87 -21.91
C ASP A 167 -14.93 -5.66 -21.59
N ARG A 168 -13.77 -4.98 -21.53
CA ARG A 168 -12.48 -5.59 -21.21
C ARG A 168 -12.11 -5.48 -19.74
N THR A 169 -12.85 -4.71 -18.96
CA THR A 169 -12.60 -4.53 -17.53
C THR A 169 -12.94 -5.80 -16.76
N LYS A 170 -11.94 -6.41 -16.11
CA LYS A 170 -12.11 -7.63 -15.32
C LYS A 170 -12.29 -7.40 -13.83
N ALA A 171 -11.61 -6.37 -13.31
CA ALA A 171 -11.54 -6.15 -11.87
C ALA A 171 -11.36 -4.68 -11.50
N ILE A 172 -11.66 -4.38 -10.24
CA ILE A 172 -11.35 -3.11 -9.60
C ILE A 172 -10.46 -3.35 -8.38
N VAL A 173 -9.43 -2.54 -8.25
CA VAL A 173 -8.52 -2.51 -7.09
C VAL A 173 -8.92 -1.39 -6.14
N ILE A 174 -8.93 -1.71 -4.85
CA ILE A 174 -9.14 -0.77 -3.76
C ILE A 174 -7.97 -0.87 -2.80
N ILE A 175 -7.46 0.27 -2.35
CA ILE A 175 -6.41 0.35 -1.34
C ILE A 175 -7.00 1.12 -0.16
N ASN A 176 -7.31 0.43 0.93
CA ASN A 176 -8.05 1.02 2.05
C ASN A 176 -7.60 0.45 3.41
N PRO A 177 -6.98 1.25 4.28
CA PRO A 177 -6.55 2.65 4.11
C PRO A 177 -5.56 2.86 2.97
N ASN A 178 -5.61 4.04 2.36
CA ASN A 178 -4.90 4.31 1.12
C ASN A 178 -3.43 4.72 1.33
N ASN A 179 -2.56 4.23 0.50
CA ASN A 179 -1.23 4.75 0.23
C ASN A 179 -1.27 5.36 -1.17
N PRO A 180 -1.04 6.67 -1.37
CA PRO A 180 -0.29 7.59 -0.50
C PRO A 180 -1.11 8.55 0.37
N THR A 181 -2.44 8.56 0.29
CA THR A 181 -3.27 9.65 0.84
C THR A 181 -3.60 9.50 2.34
N GLY A 182 -3.55 8.28 2.87
CA GLY A 182 -4.01 8.00 4.23
C GLY A 182 -5.54 8.01 4.38
N ALA A 183 -6.29 8.07 3.28
CA ALA A 183 -7.74 8.02 3.29
C ALA A 183 -8.25 6.69 3.85
N LEU A 184 -9.35 6.75 4.58
CA LEU A 184 -10.11 5.60 5.03
C LEU A 184 -11.52 5.70 4.45
N TYR A 185 -11.91 4.71 3.67
CA TYR A 185 -13.23 4.71 3.02
C TYR A 185 -14.30 4.20 3.97
N PRO A 186 -15.36 4.98 4.22
CA PRO A 186 -16.49 4.56 5.06
C PRO A 186 -17.33 3.50 4.33
N ARG A 187 -18.16 2.80 5.11
CA ARG A 187 -19.04 1.72 4.62
C ARG A 187 -19.87 2.14 3.40
N GLU A 188 -20.37 3.36 3.39
CA GLU A 188 -21.24 3.90 2.33
C GLU A 188 -20.49 4.01 0.99
N VAL A 189 -19.23 4.45 1.03
CA VAL A 189 -18.36 4.52 -0.15
C VAL A 189 -18.03 3.13 -0.66
N LEU A 190 -17.70 2.21 0.25
CA LEU A 190 -17.42 0.81 -0.11
C LEU A 190 -18.65 0.13 -0.71
N GLN A 191 -19.85 0.40 -0.18
CA GLN A 191 -21.08 -0.15 -0.72
C GLN A 191 -21.36 0.33 -2.15
N GLN A 192 -21.11 1.59 -2.46
CA GLN A 192 -21.25 2.11 -3.83
C GLN A 192 -20.29 1.41 -4.80
N ILE A 193 -19.07 1.13 -4.37
CA ILE A 193 -18.10 0.38 -5.18
C ILE A 193 -18.58 -1.06 -5.41
N VAL A 194 -19.10 -1.71 -4.37
CA VAL A 194 -19.68 -3.06 -4.48
C VAL A 194 -20.85 -3.07 -5.46
N ASP A 195 -21.72 -2.07 -5.40
CA ASP A 195 -22.87 -1.97 -6.30
C ASP A 195 -22.45 -1.80 -7.77
N ILE A 196 -21.44 -1.00 -8.04
CA ILE A 196 -20.84 -0.86 -9.38
C ILE A 196 -20.20 -2.18 -9.83
N ALA A 197 -19.43 -2.82 -8.97
CA ALA A 197 -18.79 -4.10 -9.28
C ALA A 197 -19.83 -5.20 -9.56
N ARG A 198 -20.96 -5.19 -8.86
CA ARG A 198 -22.09 -6.12 -9.08
C ARG A 198 -22.76 -5.86 -10.42
N GLU A 199 -23.06 -4.60 -10.73
CA GLU A 199 -23.70 -4.20 -12.00
C GLU A 199 -22.85 -4.62 -13.20
N HIS A 200 -21.55 -4.44 -13.12
CA HIS A 200 -20.59 -4.72 -14.19
C HIS A 200 -19.88 -6.07 -14.09
N GLN A 201 -20.23 -6.89 -13.10
CA GLN A 201 -19.66 -8.23 -12.88
C GLN A 201 -18.13 -8.23 -12.73
N LEU A 202 -17.61 -7.28 -11.96
CA LEU A 202 -16.17 -7.13 -11.71
C LEU A 202 -15.73 -7.94 -10.48
N MET A 203 -14.51 -8.48 -10.54
CA MET A 203 -13.80 -8.96 -9.37
C MET A 203 -13.33 -7.76 -8.53
N ILE A 204 -13.22 -7.95 -7.21
CA ILE A 204 -12.69 -6.92 -6.31
C ILE A 204 -11.37 -7.41 -5.72
N PHE A 205 -10.31 -6.63 -5.91
CA PHE A 205 -9.04 -6.78 -5.20
C PHE A 205 -8.94 -5.68 -4.15
N SER A 206 -8.82 -6.05 -2.88
CA SER A 206 -8.76 -5.11 -1.76
C SER A 206 -7.44 -5.23 -1.02
N ASP A 207 -6.60 -4.21 -1.14
CA ASP A 207 -5.36 -4.08 -0.37
C ASP A 207 -5.67 -3.42 0.97
N GLU A 208 -5.67 -4.24 2.02
CA GLU A 208 -6.04 -3.84 3.38
C GLU A 208 -4.83 -3.92 4.34
N ILE A 209 -3.61 -3.76 3.81
CA ILE A 209 -2.37 -3.88 4.60
C ILE A 209 -2.29 -2.89 5.77
N TYR A 210 -3.03 -1.78 5.72
CA TYR A 210 -3.09 -0.75 6.75
C TYR A 210 -4.34 -0.83 7.64
N ASP A 211 -5.09 -1.90 7.60
CA ASP A 211 -6.40 -2.04 8.24
C ASP A 211 -6.43 -1.81 9.77
N ARG A 212 -5.28 -1.99 10.43
CA ARG A 212 -5.10 -1.74 11.88
C ARG A 212 -4.49 -0.37 12.20
N LEU A 213 -4.08 0.36 11.18
CA LEU A 213 -3.54 1.71 11.29
C LEU A 213 -4.66 2.72 11.00
N VAL A 214 -5.61 2.80 11.91
CA VAL A 214 -6.80 3.66 11.81
C VAL A 214 -6.90 4.53 13.05
N MET A 215 -7.21 5.80 12.88
CA MET A 215 -7.18 6.83 13.91
C MET A 215 -8.55 7.51 14.06
N ASP A 216 -8.67 8.40 15.04
CA ASP A 216 -9.84 9.25 15.30
C ASP A 216 -11.11 8.48 15.66
N GLY A 217 -10.99 7.25 16.20
CA GLY A 217 -12.13 6.42 16.57
C GLY A 217 -12.89 5.84 15.37
N GLU A 218 -12.34 5.95 14.18
CA GLU A 218 -12.88 5.36 12.97
C GLU A 218 -12.66 3.83 12.95
N GLU A 219 -13.45 3.11 12.17
CA GLU A 219 -13.33 1.67 11.99
C GLU A 219 -13.05 1.31 10.53
N HIS A 220 -12.13 0.37 10.34
CA HIS A 220 -11.91 -0.24 9.03
C HIS A 220 -12.97 -1.30 8.75
N VAL A 221 -13.62 -1.17 7.60
CA VAL A 221 -14.55 -2.18 7.06
C VAL A 221 -13.88 -2.89 5.90
N SER A 222 -13.79 -4.22 5.94
CA SER A 222 -13.36 -4.99 4.76
C SER A 222 -14.47 -4.96 3.71
N ILE A 223 -14.14 -4.56 2.47
CA ILE A 223 -15.13 -4.50 1.39
C ILE A 223 -15.73 -5.87 1.08
N ALA A 224 -14.96 -6.94 1.25
CA ALA A 224 -15.44 -8.31 1.06
C ALA A 224 -16.63 -8.66 1.95
N SER A 225 -16.74 -8.03 3.14
CA SER A 225 -17.87 -8.23 4.05
C SER A 225 -19.20 -7.70 3.49
N LEU A 226 -19.14 -6.82 2.49
CA LEU A 226 -20.28 -6.21 1.82
C LEU A 226 -20.66 -6.90 0.49
N ALA A 227 -19.84 -7.84 0.03
CA ALA A 227 -19.94 -8.44 -1.30
C ALA A 227 -19.93 -9.97 -1.28
N PRO A 228 -20.86 -10.64 -0.56
CA PRO A 228 -20.87 -12.10 -0.45
C PRO A 228 -21.20 -12.81 -1.78
N ASP A 229 -21.82 -12.12 -2.71
CA ASP A 229 -22.23 -12.56 -4.03
C ASP A 229 -21.19 -12.33 -5.13
N LEU A 230 -20.17 -11.51 -4.86
CA LEU A 230 -19.05 -11.25 -5.77
C LEU A 230 -17.84 -12.08 -5.38
N PHE A 231 -16.88 -12.21 -6.31
CA PHE A 231 -15.58 -12.78 -5.98
C PHE A 231 -14.63 -11.67 -5.53
N CYS A 232 -14.12 -11.79 -4.30
CA CYS A 232 -13.21 -10.84 -3.71
C CYS A 232 -11.89 -11.50 -3.30
N THR A 233 -10.78 -10.79 -3.50
CA THR A 233 -9.48 -11.13 -2.93
C THR A 233 -9.03 -10.03 -1.99
N THR A 234 -8.86 -10.36 -0.71
CA THR A 234 -8.43 -9.43 0.32
C THR A 234 -6.98 -9.69 0.68
N PHE A 235 -6.15 -8.66 0.63
CA PHE A 235 -4.73 -8.72 0.96
C PHE A 235 -4.46 -8.04 2.29
N SER A 236 -3.66 -8.68 3.13
CA SER A 236 -3.13 -8.10 4.36
C SER A 236 -1.81 -8.77 4.76
N GLY A 237 -1.26 -8.42 5.89
CA GLY A 237 0.01 -8.96 6.37
C GLY A 237 0.49 -8.31 7.65
N LEU A 238 1.70 -8.67 8.06
CA LEU A 238 2.29 -8.19 9.31
C LEU A 238 3.25 -7.00 9.11
N SER A 239 3.55 -6.65 7.87
CA SER A 239 4.55 -5.61 7.55
C SER A 239 4.29 -4.29 8.26
N LYS A 240 3.03 -3.89 8.37
CA LYS A 240 2.62 -2.58 8.89
C LYS A 240 1.97 -2.69 10.28
N SER A 241 1.07 -3.65 10.46
CA SER A 241 0.38 -3.86 11.74
C SER A 241 1.32 -4.32 12.87
N HIS A 242 2.37 -5.07 12.53
CA HIS A 242 3.34 -5.61 13.49
C HIS A 242 4.76 -5.04 13.31
N MET A 243 4.93 -4.00 12.47
CA MET A 243 6.21 -3.30 12.25
C MET A 243 7.35 -4.21 11.75
N ILE A 244 7.02 -5.30 11.04
CA ILE A 244 7.99 -6.32 10.58
C ILE A 244 8.03 -6.46 9.06
N ALA A 245 8.08 -5.36 8.34
CA ALA A 245 8.13 -5.37 6.88
C ALA A 245 9.27 -6.23 6.31
N GLY A 246 10.39 -6.35 7.02
CA GLY A 246 11.56 -7.15 6.65
C GLY A 246 11.36 -8.66 6.75
N PHE A 247 10.38 -9.15 7.50
CA PHE A 247 10.08 -10.59 7.61
C PHE A 247 9.41 -11.13 6.36
N ARG A 248 8.86 -10.26 5.51
CA ARG A 248 8.21 -10.64 4.26
C ARG A 248 7.08 -11.66 4.46
N ILE A 249 6.10 -11.33 5.27
CA ILE A 249 4.90 -12.14 5.47
C ILE A 249 3.61 -11.35 5.18
N GLY A 250 2.87 -11.82 4.22
CA GLY A 250 1.54 -11.36 3.86
C GLY A 250 0.66 -12.54 3.49
N TRP A 251 -0.59 -12.26 3.27
CA TRP A 251 -1.58 -13.25 2.82
C TRP A 251 -2.64 -12.64 1.93
N MET A 252 -3.29 -13.49 1.16
CA MET A 252 -4.54 -13.19 0.48
C MET A 252 -5.63 -14.17 0.90
N ILE A 253 -6.85 -13.67 0.93
CA ILE A 253 -8.06 -14.39 1.28
C ILE A 253 -9.01 -14.33 0.10
N LEU A 254 -9.34 -15.49 -0.48
CA LEU A 254 -10.33 -15.61 -1.53
C LEU A 254 -11.72 -15.79 -0.90
N SER A 255 -12.68 -14.98 -1.28
CA SER A 255 -13.98 -14.95 -0.60
C SER A 255 -15.15 -14.69 -1.52
N GLY A 256 -16.36 -14.78 -0.97
CA GLY A 256 -17.60 -14.55 -1.69
C GLY A 256 -17.98 -15.71 -2.62
N ASN A 257 -18.40 -15.38 -3.83
CA ASN A 257 -18.83 -16.37 -4.82
C ASN A 257 -17.65 -16.94 -5.63
N LYS A 258 -16.99 -17.94 -5.08
CA LYS A 258 -15.85 -18.61 -5.73
C LYS A 258 -16.23 -19.46 -6.95
N ALA A 259 -17.51 -19.78 -7.09
CA ALA A 259 -17.98 -20.61 -8.20
C ALA A 259 -17.77 -19.94 -9.57
N ILE A 260 -17.80 -18.60 -9.62
CA ILE A 260 -17.58 -17.83 -10.86
C ILE A 260 -16.09 -17.67 -11.22
N ALA A 261 -15.18 -18.03 -10.32
CA ALA A 261 -13.74 -17.84 -10.47
C ALA A 261 -12.93 -19.14 -10.36
N LYS A 262 -13.55 -20.30 -10.60
CA LYS A 262 -12.89 -21.62 -10.43
C LYS A 262 -11.61 -21.74 -11.23
N ASP A 263 -11.64 -21.37 -12.48
CA ASP A 263 -10.48 -21.48 -13.38
C ASP A 263 -9.37 -20.51 -12.97
N TYR A 264 -9.73 -19.28 -12.58
CA TYR A 264 -8.79 -18.32 -12.00
C TYR A 264 -8.13 -18.85 -10.71
N ILE A 265 -8.90 -19.48 -9.83
CA ILE A 265 -8.38 -20.10 -8.61
C ILE A 265 -7.40 -21.24 -8.94
N GLU A 266 -7.65 -22.02 -9.98
CA GLU A 266 -6.68 -23.03 -10.45
C GLU A 266 -5.39 -22.36 -10.95
N GLY A 267 -5.47 -21.22 -11.64
CA GLY A 267 -4.30 -20.42 -12.01
C GLY A 267 -3.48 -19.95 -10.78
N ILE A 268 -4.16 -19.48 -9.72
CA ILE A 268 -3.53 -19.13 -8.44
C ILE A 268 -2.80 -20.32 -7.83
N LYS A 269 -3.42 -21.50 -7.78
CA LYS A 269 -2.82 -22.75 -7.28
C LYS A 269 -1.58 -23.14 -8.09
N MET A 270 -1.68 -23.09 -9.41
CA MET A 270 -0.59 -23.38 -10.32
C MET A 270 0.64 -22.52 -10.04
N LEU A 271 0.47 -21.19 -10.00
CA LEU A 271 1.56 -20.24 -9.74
C LEU A 271 2.12 -20.39 -8.31
N SER A 272 1.27 -20.65 -7.32
CA SER A 272 1.70 -20.93 -5.95
C SER A 272 2.55 -22.19 -5.87
N ASN A 273 2.17 -23.27 -6.58
CA ASN A 273 2.94 -24.51 -6.66
C ASN A 273 4.28 -24.32 -7.37
N MET A 274 4.32 -23.51 -8.44
CA MET A 274 5.56 -23.25 -9.19
C MET A 274 6.64 -22.58 -8.33
N ARG A 275 6.26 -21.73 -7.37
CA ARG A 275 7.21 -21.09 -6.45
C ARG A 275 7.48 -21.88 -5.18
N LEU A 276 6.88 -23.07 -5.02
CA LEU A 276 6.90 -24.01 -3.90
C LEU A 276 6.13 -23.48 -2.67
N CYS A 277 6.65 -22.55 -1.91
CA CYS A 277 5.98 -21.94 -0.76
C CYS A 277 6.55 -20.54 -0.46
N SER A 278 5.89 -19.78 0.40
CA SER A 278 6.47 -18.57 0.95
C SER A 278 7.45 -18.90 2.10
N ASN A 279 8.15 -17.91 2.57
CA ASN A 279 9.12 -17.96 3.66
C ASN A 279 8.54 -18.65 4.91
N VAL A 280 8.98 -19.87 5.21
CA VAL A 280 8.44 -20.70 6.29
C VAL A 280 8.71 -20.09 7.68
N PRO A 281 9.91 -19.58 8.01
CA PRO A 281 10.13 -18.90 9.29
C PRO A 281 9.15 -17.75 9.54
N ALA A 282 8.85 -16.96 8.53
CA ALA A 282 7.88 -15.87 8.68
C ALA A 282 6.43 -16.35 8.81
N GLN A 283 6.07 -17.46 8.15
CA GLN A 283 4.75 -18.08 8.33
C GLN A 283 4.56 -18.61 9.74
N SER A 284 5.61 -19.12 10.36
CA SER A 284 5.53 -19.79 11.67
C SER A 284 5.01 -18.86 12.80
N ILE A 285 5.24 -17.55 12.67
CA ILE A 285 4.85 -16.57 13.72
C ILE A 285 3.50 -15.89 13.47
N VAL A 286 2.79 -16.21 12.40
CA VAL A 286 1.51 -15.55 12.09
C VAL A 286 0.48 -15.78 13.19
N GLN A 287 0.41 -16.98 13.73
CA GLN A 287 -0.52 -17.31 14.82
C GLN A 287 -0.22 -16.48 16.07
N THR A 288 1.02 -16.41 16.50
CA THR A 288 1.45 -15.61 17.66
C THR A 288 1.22 -14.12 17.43
N ALA A 289 1.54 -13.62 16.23
CA ALA A 289 1.32 -12.22 15.91
C ALA A 289 -0.16 -11.83 15.92
N LEU A 290 -1.01 -12.61 15.28
CA LEU A 290 -2.45 -12.30 15.22
C LEU A 290 -3.18 -12.54 16.54
N GLY A 291 -2.75 -13.52 17.32
CA GLY A 291 -3.36 -13.88 18.61
C GLY A 291 -2.77 -13.17 19.83
N GLY A 292 -1.60 -12.55 19.68
CA GLY A 292 -0.87 -11.91 20.77
C GLY A 292 -1.18 -10.42 20.95
N HIS A 293 -0.26 -9.73 21.59
CA HIS A 293 -0.39 -8.29 21.85
C HIS A 293 -0.34 -7.46 20.56
N GLN A 294 -1.30 -6.56 20.41
CA GLN A 294 -1.45 -5.68 19.25
C GLN A 294 -0.87 -4.29 19.57
N SER A 295 0.45 -4.15 19.55
CA SER A 295 1.14 -2.89 19.91
C SER A 295 0.74 -1.70 19.05
N VAL A 296 0.29 -1.94 17.81
CA VAL A 296 -0.19 -0.90 16.88
C VAL A 296 -1.35 -0.09 17.46
N GLU A 297 -2.22 -0.72 18.26
CA GLU A 297 -3.37 -0.04 18.87
C GLU A 297 -2.94 1.11 19.78
N GLY A 298 -1.83 0.96 20.49
CA GLY A 298 -1.25 2.03 21.32
C GLY A 298 -0.58 3.15 20.51
N TYR A 299 -0.25 2.95 19.24
CA TYR A 299 0.38 3.96 18.41
C TYR A 299 -0.61 4.91 17.72
N VAL A 300 -1.85 4.48 17.50
CA VAL A 300 -2.84 5.17 16.66
C VAL A 300 -3.92 5.91 17.46
N VAL A 301 -3.83 5.95 18.77
CA VAL A 301 -4.73 6.67 19.67
C VAL A 301 -4.09 7.96 20.17
N PRO A 302 -4.86 8.94 20.69
CA PRO A 302 -4.31 10.14 21.32
C PRO A 302 -3.22 9.81 22.36
N GLY A 303 -2.08 10.48 22.28
CA GLY A 303 -0.87 10.15 23.05
C GLY A 303 0.00 9.04 22.46
N GLY A 304 -0.50 8.32 21.49
CA GLY A 304 0.26 7.32 20.75
C GLY A 304 1.21 7.94 19.72
N ARG A 305 2.32 7.27 19.49
CA ARG A 305 3.43 7.85 18.71
C ARG A 305 3.04 8.21 17.28
N ILE A 306 2.30 7.35 16.54
CA ILE A 306 1.87 7.62 15.16
C ILE A 306 0.84 8.75 15.15
N TYR A 307 -0.08 8.73 16.10
CA TYR A 307 -1.08 9.79 16.25
C TYR A 307 -0.44 11.17 16.46
N GLU A 308 0.46 11.29 17.44
CA GLU A 308 1.14 12.55 17.75
C GLU A 308 2.03 13.06 16.59
N GLN A 309 2.67 12.15 15.88
CA GLN A 309 3.48 12.47 14.69
C GLN A 309 2.59 12.99 13.55
N ARG A 310 1.41 12.38 13.33
CA ARG A 310 0.44 12.88 12.37
C ARG A 310 -0.03 14.29 12.71
N GLU A 311 -0.46 14.50 13.96
CA GLU A 311 -0.93 15.81 14.41
C GLU A 311 0.14 16.90 14.22
N CYS A 312 1.38 16.59 14.59
CA CYS A 312 2.50 17.52 14.45
C CYS A 312 2.71 17.95 12.99
N VAL A 313 2.78 16.99 12.07
CA VAL A 313 3.03 17.29 10.63
C VAL A 313 1.82 17.95 9.99
N TYR A 314 0.63 17.47 10.27
CA TYR A 314 -0.60 18.04 9.70
C TYR A 314 -0.74 19.51 10.06
N ASN A 315 -0.68 19.84 11.36
CA ASN A 315 -0.83 21.21 11.82
C ASN A 315 0.26 22.13 11.25
N ALA A 316 1.50 21.66 11.18
CA ALA A 316 2.59 22.46 10.63
C ALA A 316 2.46 22.66 9.11
N LEU A 317 2.01 21.66 8.36
CA LEU A 317 1.84 21.76 6.89
C LEU A 317 0.73 22.75 6.51
N VAL A 318 -0.41 22.73 7.20
CA VAL A 318 -1.55 23.63 6.89
C VAL A 318 -1.23 25.09 7.19
N ASP A 319 -0.22 25.37 8.03
CA ASP A 319 0.26 26.71 8.33
C ASP A 319 1.25 27.25 7.29
N ILE A 320 1.74 26.40 6.35
CA ILE A 320 2.66 26.84 5.29
C ILE A 320 1.87 27.46 4.14
N PRO A 321 2.09 28.75 3.79
CA PRO A 321 1.36 29.41 2.72
C PRO A 321 1.61 28.76 1.35
N GLY A 322 0.58 28.18 0.76
CA GLY A 322 0.64 27.48 -0.53
C GLY A 322 0.71 25.96 -0.40
N ILE A 323 0.58 25.44 0.82
CA ILE A 323 0.37 24.02 1.08
C ILE A 323 -1.06 23.79 1.59
N SER A 324 -1.71 22.78 1.10
CA SER A 324 -2.94 22.22 1.65
C SER A 324 -2.83 20.72 1.77
N VAL A 325 -3.55 20.13 2.71
CA VAL A 325 -3.52 18.69 2.93
C VAL A 325 -4.83 18.21 3.54
N VAL A 326 -5.34 17.10 3.04
CA VAL A 326 -6.45 16.38 3.68
C VAL A 326 -5.87 15.56 4.84
N LYS A 327 -6.45 15.71 6.03
CA LYS A 327 -5.99 15.00 7.22
C LYS A 327 -6.18 13.50 7.05
N PRO A 328 -5.11 12.68 7.09
CA PRO A 328 -5.25 11.24 6.94
C PRO A 328 -5.93 10.61 8.16
N LYS A 329 -6.78 9.63 7.94
CA LYS A 329 -7.46 8.85 8.99
C LYS A 329 -6.84 7.47 9.19
N GLY A 330 -5.97 7.05 8.27
CA GLY A 330 -5.30 5.76 8.32
C GLY A 330 -3.87 5.79 7.77
N ALA A 331 -3.21 4.63 7.85
CA ALA A 331 -1.82 4.46 7.47
C ALA A 331 -0.86 5.40 8.22
N PHE A 332 0.26 5.77 7.63
CA PHE A 332 1.22 6.75 8.19
C PHE A 332 1.79 7.65 7.09
N TYR A 333 0.90 8.06 6.17
CA TYR A 333 1.20 8.93 5.02
C TYR A 333 0.30 10.14 5.00
N MET A 334 0.84 11.26 4.49
CA MET A 334 0.09 12.41 4.00
C MET A 334 0.42 12.65 2.54
N PHE A 335 -0.52 13.24 1.82
CA PHE A 335 -0.35 13.58 0.40
C PHE A 335 -0.67 15.06 0.18
N PRO A 336 0.21 15.99 0.66
CA PRO A 336 0.01 17.42 0.57
C PRO A 336 0.00 17.90 -0.87
N LYS A 337 -0.86 18.90 -1.13
CA LYS A 337 -0.91 19.69 -2.35
C LYS A 337 -0.07 20.95 -2.20
N ILE A 338 0.70 21.25 -3.24
CA ILE A 338 1.42 22.50 -3.41
C ILE A 338 0.70 23.39 -4.41
N ASP A 339 0.58 24.68 -4.14
CA ASP A 339 0.05 25.66 -5.08
C ASP A 339 1.02 25.81 -6.28
N ALA A 340 0.76 25.03 -7.30
CA ALA A 340 1.60 24.98 -8.50
C ALA A 340 1.70 26.34 -9.21
N LYS A 341 0.66 27.17 -9.13
CA LYS A 341 0.67 28.52 -9.74
C LYS A 341 1.55 29.46 -8.96
N LYS A 342 1.40 29.45 -7.63
CA LYS A 342 2.19 30.32 -6.73
C LYS A 342 3.69 30.07 -6.87
N PHE A 343 4.10 28.81 -6.97
CA PHE A 343 5.51 28.40 -7.03
C PHE A 343 6.01 28.07 -8.43
N ASN A 344 5.15 28.29 -9.45
CA ASN A 344 5.44 27.99 -10.85
C ASN A 344 5.87 26.53 -11.08
N ILE A 345 5.24 25.58 -10.37
CA ILE A 345 5.54 24.14 -10.48
C ILE A 345 4.96 23.57 -11.77
N THR A 346 5.82 23.01 -12.59
CA THR A 346 5.46 22.29 -13.83
C THR A 346 5.92 20.85 -13.83
N ASP A 347 6.80 20.49 -12.89
CA ASP A 347 7.42 19.17 -12.74
C ASP A 347 7.60 18.88 -11.25
N ASP A 348 6.81 17.98 -10.72
CA ASP A 348 6.82 17.61 -9.29
C ASP A 348 8.04 16.75 -8.90
N GLU A 349 8.62 15.99 -9.83
CA GLU A 349 9.89 15.28 -9.60
C GLU A 349 11.03 16.28 -9.43
N LYS A 350 11.10 17.29 -10.30
CA LYS A 350 12.07 18.38 -10.18
C LYS A 350 11.90 19.12 -8.84
N PHE A 351 10.66 19.38 -8.41
CA PHE A 351 10.39 20.03 -7.13
C PHE A 351 11.02 19.28 -5.96
N VAL A 352 10.76 17.96 -5.86
CA VAL A 352 11.33 17.16 -4.75
C VAL A 352 12.84 16.98 -4.88
N LEU A 353 13.39 16.98 -6.10
CA LEU A 353 14.83 16.93 -6.34
C LEU A 353 15.53 18.23 -5.89
N ASP A 354 14.94 19.40 -6.20
CA ASP A 354 15.47 20.70 -5.77
C ASP A 354 15.40 20.84 -4.25
N LEU A 355 14.30 20.41 -3.62
CA LEU A 355 14.18 20.34 -2.15
C LEU A 355 15.25 19.45 -1.53
N LEU A 356 15.50 18.27 -2.12
CA LEU A 356 16.55 17.36 -1.67
C LEU A 356 17.94 18.01 -1.72
N ARG A 357 18.27 18.65 -2.84
CA ARG A 357 19.57 19.30 -3.04
C ARG A 357 19.80 20.48 -2.10
N ASP A 358 18.77 21.28 -1.89
CA ASP A 358 18.87 22.45 -1.03
C ASP A 358 18.76 22.09 0.46
N LYS A 359 17.68 21.43 0.88
CA LYS A 359 17.34 21.19 2.28
C LYS A 359 17.70 19.82 2.82
N LYS A 360 18.20 18.90 1.97
CA LYS A 360 18.54 17.54 2.37
C LYS A 360 17.32 16.75 2.87
N VAL A 361 16.17 17.00 2.26
CA VAL A 361 14.90 16.32 2.55
C VAL A 361 14.51 15.43 1.37
N LEU A 362 14.31 14.16 1.63
CA LEU A 362 13.93 13.15 0.62
C LEU A 362 12.44 12.82 0.73
N LEU A 363 11.69 13.20 -0.29
CA LEU A 363 10.27 12.92 -0.48
C LEU A 363 10.06 12.11 -1.77
N ILE A 364 8.84 11.66 -1.99
CA ILE A 364 8.40 11.13 -3.30
C ILE A 364 7.34 12.08 -3.87
N HIS A 365 7.52 12.45 -5.13
CA HIS A 365 6.60 13.30 -5.88
C HIS A 365 5.27 12.58 -6.19
N GLY A 366 4.23 13.32 -6.49
CA GLY A 366 2.89 12.79 -6.77
C GLY A 366 2.84 11.87 -7.97
N GLY A 367 3.60 12.20 -9.03
CA GLY A 367 3.73 11.37 -10.22
C GLY A 367 4.23 9.96 -9.94
N GLY A 368 5.04 9.75 -8.91
CA GLY A 368 5.48 8.42 -8.43
C GLY A 368 4.35 7.54 -7.88
N PHE A 369 3.16 8.09 -7.69
CA PHE A 369 1.92 7.41 -7.29
C PHE A 369 0.85 7.48 -8.39
N ASN A 370 1.25 7.67 -9.65
CA ASN A 370 0.35 7.81 -10.79
C ASN A 370 -0.66 8.98 -10.67
N TRP A 371 -0.32 10.01 -9.89
CA TRP A 371 -1.05 11.26 -9.88
C TRP A 371 -0.65 12.10 -11.10
N LYS A 372 -1.63 12.68 -11.79
CA LYS A 372 -1.39 13.32 -13.09
C LYS A 372 -0.92 14.77 -13.01
N GLU A 373 -1.38 15.47 -11.95
CA GLU A 373 -1.04 16.88 -11.80
C GLU A 373 0.29 17.03 -11.06
N PRO A 374 1.18 17.95 -11.44
CA PRO A 374 2.49 18.12 -10.82
C PRO A 374 2.40 18.96 -9.54
N ASP A 375 1.46 18.63 -8.67
CA ASP A 375 1.08 19.46 -7.52
C ASP A 375 1.00 18.73 -6.18
N HIS A 376 1.48 17.49 -6.10
CA HIS A 376 1.47 16.72 -4.85
C HIS A 376 2.81 16.06 -4.56
N PHE A 377 3.01 15.74 -3.29
CA PHE A 377 4.10 14.90 -2.81
C PHE A 377 3.65 14.09 -1.60
N ARG A 378 4.32 12.97 -1.33
CA ARG A 378 4.00 12.14 -0.17
C ARG A 378 4.97 12.40 0.99
N VAL A 379 4.42 12.52 2.19
CA VAL A 379 5.15 12.61 3.46
C VAL A 379 4.88 11.36 4.29
N VAL A 380 5.94 10.69 4.74
CA VAL A 380 5.87 9.60 5.72
C VAL A 380 6.09 10.19 7.11
N TYR A 381 5.11 10.10 8.02
CA TYR A 381 5.22 10.67 9.36
C TYR A 381 5.65 9.66 10.45
N LEU A 382 6.57 8.76 10.08
CA LEU A 382 7.19 7.80 11.02
C LEU A 382 8.35 8.36 11.87
N PRO A 383 9.12 9.39 11.41
CA PRO A 383 10.14 10.00 12.26
C PRO A 383 9.54 10.64 13.52
N ARG A 384 10.37 10.78 14.56
CA ARG A 384 9.94 11.44 15.80
C ARG A 384 9.58 12.91 15.57
N VAL A 385 8.72 13.44 16.43
CA VAL A 385 8.19 14.81 16.35
C VAL A 385 9.27 15.86 16.13
N GLY A 386 10.44 15.76 16.79
CA GLY A 386 11.56 16.71 16.59
C GLY A 386 12.06 16.72 15.15
N VAL A 387 12.21 15.56 14.52
CA VAL A 387 12.63 15.43 13.11
C VAL A 387 11.55 15.94 12.16
N LEU A 388 10.28 15.69 12.48
CA LEU A 388 9.15 16.16 11.67
C LEU A 388 9.00 17.70 11.74
N LYS A 389 9.29 18.32 12.88
CA LYS A 389 9.37 19.78 13.00
C LYS A 389 10.49 20.34 12.14
N GLU A 390 11.69 19.75 12.21
CA GLU A 390 12.80 20.13 11.34
C GLU A 390 12.41 20.07 9.85
N PHE A 391 11.72 19.00 9.45
CA PHE A 391 11.21 18.85 8.07
C PHE A 391 10.30 20.01 7.69
N THR A 392 9.29 20.31 8.50
CA THR A 392 8.30 21.34 8.17
C THR A 392 8.90 22.75 8.16
N GLU A 393 9.87 23.02 9.05
CA GLU A 393 10.65 24.26 9.05
C GLU A 393 11.49 24.38 7.77
N LYS A 394 12.20 23.33 7.36
CA LYS A 394 12.98 23.30 6.12
C LYS A 394 12.10 23.48 4.88
N LEU A 395 10.91 22.87 4.85
CA LEU A 395 9.97 23.03 3.76
C LEU A 395 9.43 24.46 3.69
N ALA A 396 9.05 25.05 4.83
CA ALA A 396 8.57 26.42 4.89
C ALA A 396 9.64 27.42 4.45
N ASP A 397 10.88 27.24 4.90
CA ASP A 397 12.02 28.09 4.51
C ASP A 397 12.29 27.95 3.01
N PHE A 398 12.31 26.74 2.45
CA PHE A 398 12.47 26.49 1.01
C PHE A 398 11.39 27.19 0.19
N LEU A 399 10.12 27.04 0.57
CA LEU A 399 8.99 27.64 -0.14
C LEU A 399 8.92 29.17 0.00
N SER A 400 9.66 29.77 0.92
CA SER A 400 9.70 31.22 1.07
C SER A 400 10.37 31.94 -0.11
N TYR A 401 11.23 31.26 -0.85
CA TYR A 401 11.99 31.81 -1.99
C TYR A 401 11.96 30.94 -3.25
N TYR A 402 11.44 29.71 -3.17
CA TYR A 402 11.46 28.79 -4.30
C TYR A 402 10.41 29.15 -5.36
N HIS A 403 10.86 29.18 -6.61
CA HIS A 403 10.04 29.15 -7.81
C HIS A 403 10.74 28.24 -8.82
N GLN A 404 10.00 27.33 -9.45
CA GLN A 404 10.54 26.37 -10.43
C GLN A 404 10.93 27.01 -11.76
#